data_1a135185c80b64a5873a59bd0aa44701
#
_entry.id   1a135185c80b64a5873a59bd0aa44701
#
_cell.length_a   1.000
_cell.length_b   1.000
_cell.length_c   1.000
_cell.angle_alpha   90.00
_cell.angle_beta   90.00
_cell.angle_gamma   90.00
#
_symmetry.space_group_name_H-M   'P 1'
#
loop_
_entity.id
_entity.type
_entity.pdbx_description
1 polymer ?
#
loop_
_entity_poly.entity_id
_entity_poly.type
_entity_poly.pdbx_seq_one_letter_code
_entity_poly.pdbx_strand_id
1 'polypeptide(L)'
;MSQNTLSQHSLSPSTLSTPLIQARDLHKAFGRTEALRGIDLDIHAGEVVAIMGPSGSGKSTLLHALAGVIVPDRGTVTVGDALVSSLNETERSDLRLTEFGFVFQFGQLLPDLSARDNVTIPLLLAGHGRRVALRAADTQLDQLDLGGMANKLPSELSGGQAQRVAIARALVGNPRVLFADEPTGSLDSLAAENVLTTLLELVRHSGTTVVLITHDPRTAAHADREVVVRDGRISGARTLVG
;
A
#
# COMPACT_ATOMS: atom_id res chain seq x y z
N MET A 1 -59.48 -23.52 -5.25
CA MET A 1 -59.00 -22.14 -5.21
C MET A 1 -57.81 -22.10 -4.25
N SER A 2 -56.61 -22.29 -4.76
CA SER A 2 -55.38 -22.26 -3.96
C SER A 2 -54.59 -21.05 -4.37
N GLN A 3 -54.42 -20.09 -3.45
CA GLN A 3 -53.64 -18.88 -3.67
C GLN A 3 -52.16 -19.20 -3.35
N ASN A 4 -51.33 -19.05 -4.36
CA ASN A 4 -49.88 -19.21 -4.30
C ASN A 4 -49.29 -17.89 -3.80
N THR A 5 -48.83 -17.85 -2.55
CA THR A 5 -48.15 -16.69 -1.96
C THR A 5 -46.67 -16.74 -2.31
N LEU A 6 -46.26 -15.95 -3.28
CA LEU A 6 -44.84 -15.74 -3.60
C LEU A 6 -44.16 -14.94 -2.48
N SER A 7 -43.32 -15.61 -1.69
CA SER A 7 -42.42 -14.96 -0.73
C SER A 7 -41.40 -14.13 -1.48
N GLN A 8 -41.51 -12.84 -1.42
CA GLN A 8 -40.45 -11.90 -1.85
C GLN A 8 -39.32 -12.02 -0.83
N HIS A 9 -38.20 -12.65 -1.25
CA HIS A 9 -36.95 -12.53 -0.54
C HIS A 9 -36.42 -11.10 -0.76
N SER A 10 -36.63 -10.24 0.22
CA SER A 10 -35.94 -8.96 0.32
C SER A 10 -34.44 -9.26 0.55
N LEU A 11 -33.62 -9.01 -0.46
CA LEU A 11 -32.19 -8.93 -0.30
C LEU A 11 -31.91 -7.78 0.67
N SER A 12 -31.42 -8.14 1.86
CA SER A 12 -30.92 -7.18 2.83
C SER A 12 -29.82 -6.36 2.19
N PRO A 13 -29.79 -5.02 2.35
CA PRO A 13 -28.66 -4.23 1.88
C PRO A 13 -27.42 -4.71 2.64
N SER A 14 -26.40 -5.14 1.89
CA SER A 14 -25.08 -5.43 2.43
C SER A 14 -24.64 -4.26 3.31
N THR A 15 -24.36 -4.53 4.56
CA THR A 15 -23.77 -3.58 5.50
C THR A 15 -22.46 -3.07 4.89
N LEU A 16 -22.52 -1.88 4.30
CA LEU A 16 -21.32 -1.18 3.81
C LEU A 16 -20.46 -0.89 5.05
N SER A 17 -19.41 -1.68 5.25
CA SER A 17 -18.44 -1.39 6.30
C SER A 17 -17.83 -0.02 6.04
N THR A 18 -17.62 0.76 7.10
CA THR A 18 -16.99 2.08 7.00
C THR A 18 -15.62 1.93 6.31
N PRO A 19 -15.32 2.72 5.28
CA PRO A 19 -14.02 2.66 4.62
C PRO A 19 -12.87 2.93 5.60
N LEU A 20 -11.76 2.23 5.44
CA LEU A 20 -10.55 2.48 6.22
C LEU A 20 -9.86 3.77 5.80
N ILE A 21 -9.81 4.03 4.48
CA ILE A 21 -9.26 5.28 3.94
C ILE A 21 -10.38 6.01 3.21
N GLN A 22 -10.53 7.29 3.51
CA GLN A 22 -11.48 8.19 2.83
C GLN A 22 -10.74 9.42 2.33
N ALA A 23 -10.80 9.65 1.04
CA ALA A 23 -10.35 10.88 0.41
C ALA A 23 -11.56 11.64 -0.11
N ARG A 24 -11.63 12.95 0.13
CA ARG A 24 -12.74 13.80 -0.31
C ARG A 24 -12.22 15.08 -0.92
N ASP A 25 -12.64 15.34 -2.16
CA ASP A 25 -12.35 16.55 -2.95
C ASP A 25 -10.86 16.94 -2.92
N LEU A 26 -9.96 15.96 -3.10
CA LEU A 26 -8.52 16.20 -3.00
C LEU A 26 -8.00 17.03 -4.17
N HIS A 27 -7.39 18.16 -3.85
CA HIS A 27 -6.66 19.01 -4.79
C HIS A 27 -5.20 19.18 -4.36
N LYS A 28 -4.29 19.11 -5.32
CA LYS A 28 -2.87 19.38 -5.10
C LYS A 28 -2.24 19.99 -6.35
N ALA A 29 -1.53 21.09 -6.16
CA ALA A 29 -0.76 21.75 -7.22
C ALA A 29 0.72 21.86 -6.84
N PHE A 30 1.59 21.78 -7.83
CA PHE A 30 3.01 22.05 -7.75
C PHE A 30 3.34 23.18 -8.74
N GLY A 31 3.45 24.40 -8.24
CA GLY A 31 3.55 25.58 -9.05
C GLY A 31 2.31 25.76 -9.94
N ARG A 32 2.46 25.64 -11.28
CA ARG A 32 1.35 25.75 -12.23
C ARG A 32 0.71 24.41 -12.60
N THR A 33 1.24 23.31 -12.12
CA THR A 33 0.76 21.96 -12.46
C THR A 33 -0.19 21.47 -11.38
N GLU A 34 -1.46 21.35 -11.72
CA GLU A 34 -2.46 20.70 -10.86
C GLU A 34 -2.33 19.18 -10.98
N ALA A 35 -1.78 18.55 -9.95
CA ALA A 35 -1.56 17.11 -9.92
C ALA A 35 -2.81 16.33 -9.45
N LEU A 36 -3.62 16.91 -8.57
CA LEU A 36 -4.92 16.36 -8.14
C LEU A 36 -5.99 17.43 -8.31
N ARG A 37 -7.16 17.03 -8.83
CA ARG A 37 -8.23 17.95 -9.30
C ARG A 37 -9.59 17.50 -8.81
N GLY A 38 -9.77 17.35 -7.48
CA GLY A 38 -11.01 16.90 -6.86
C GLY A 38 -11.17 15.39 -6.93
N ILE A 39 -10.30 14.64 -6.22
CA ILE A 39 -10.37 13.17 -6.11
C ILE A 39 -11.18 12.79 -4.90
N ASP A 40 -12.20 11.94 -5.12
CA ASP A 40 -12.95 11.21 -4.11
C ASP A 40 -12.59 9.72 -4.23
N LEU A 41 -12.18 9.10 -3.11
CA LEU A 41 -11.81 7.68 -3.08
C LEU A 41 -12.07 7.09 -1.71
N ASP A 42 -12.74 5.95 -1.67
CA ASP A 42 -12.92 5.10 -0.50
C ASP A 42 -12.15 3.80 -0.69
N ILE A 43 -11.44 3.34 0.35
CA ILE A 43 -10.74 2.06 0.38
C ILE A 43 -11.14 1.34 1.67
N HIS A 44 -11.59 0.10 1.54
CA HIS A 44 -12.04 -0.71 2.69
C HIS A 44 -10.90 -1.47 3.35
N ALA A 45 -11.08 -1.84 4.62
CA ALA A 45 -10.08 -2.63 5.34
C ALA A 45 -9.87 -3.99 4.67
N GLY A 46 -8.59 -4.39 4.51
CA GLY A 46 -8.18 -5.62 3.85
C GLY A 46 -8.30 -5.62 2.32
N GLU A 47 -8.77 -4.51 1.71
CA GLU A 47 -8.88 -4.37 0.25
C GLU A 47 -7.50 -4.14 -0.38
N VAL A 48 -7.27 -4.78 -1.52
CA VAL A 48 -6.14 -4.50 -2.42
C VAL A 48 -6.64 -3.65 -3.58
N VAL A 49 -6.25 -2.38 -3.60
CA VAL A 49 -6.65 -1.42 -4.66
C VAL A 49 -5.47 -1.11 -5.56
N ALA A 50 -5.62 -1.36 -6.86
CA ALA A 50 -4.66 -0.94 -7.88
C ALA A 50 -5.03 0.43 -8.44
N ILE A 51 -4.11 1.39 -8.35
CA ILE A 51 -4.23 2.72 -8.96
C ILE A 51 -3.45 2.72 -10.27
N MET A 52 -4.15 2.83 -11.37
CA MET A 52 -3.60 2.82 -12.72
C MET A 52 -3.72 4.18 -13.41
N GLY A 53 -3.01 4.33 -14.52
CA GLY A 53 -3.06 5.52 -15.37
C GLY A 53 -1.70 5.87 -15.98
N PRO A 54 -1.67 6.79 -16.97
CA PRO A 54 -0.44 7.17 -17.64
C PRO A 54 0.57 7.86 -16.71
N SER A 55 1.84 7.95 -17.12
CA SER A 55 2.85 8.71 -16.39
C SER A 55 2.39 10.17 -16.27
N GLY A 56 2.65 10.79 -15.11
CA GLY A 56 2.26 12.18 -14.85
C GLY A 56 0.76 12.40 -14.55
N SER A 57 -0.07 11.35 -14.49
CA SER A 57 -1.52 11.50 -14.24
C SER A 57 -1.89 11.85 -12.79
N GLY A 58 -0.94 11.86 -11.85
CA GLY A 58 -1.17 12.19 -10.44
C GLY A 58 -1.19 10.99 -9.47
N LYS A 59 -0.91 9.75 -9.92
CA LYS A 59 -0.96 8.52 -9.09
C LYS A 59 -0.08 8.58 -7.84
N SER A 60 1.22 8.85 -8.02
CA SER A 60 2.16 8.95 -6.88
C SER A 60 1.80 10.13 -5.96
N THR A 61 1.29 11.24 -6.53
CA THR A 61 0.77 12.37 -5.73
C THR A 61 -0.44 11.95 -4.90
N LEU A 62 -1.35 11.16 -5.47
CA LEU A 62 -2.50 10.61 -4.75
C LEU A 62 -2.04 9.68 -3.63
N LEU A 63 -1.16 8.71 -3.92
CA LEU A 63 -0.61 7.81 -2.90
C LEU A 63 0.05 8.58 -1.76
N HIS A 64 0.89 9.57 -2.08
CA HIS A 64 1.56 10.40 -1.08
C HIS A 64 0.58 11.25 -0.25
N ALA A 65 -0.53 11.70 -0.84
CA ALA A 65 -1.57 12.43 -0.12
C ALA A 65 -2.32 11.49 0.84
N LEU A 66 -2.72 10.29 0.38
CA LEU A 66 -3.36 9.27 1.21
C LEU A 66 -2.46 8.84 2.39
N ALA A 67 -1.16 8.73 2.16
CA ALA A 67 -0.17 8.35 3.16
C ALA A 67 0.28 9.52 4.07
N GLY A 68 -0.27 10.72 3.91
CA GLY A 68 0.12 11.90 4.69
C GLY A 68 1.57 12.34 4.49
N VAL A 69 2.23 11.92 3.41
CA VAL A 69 3.57 12.40 3.01
C VAL A 69 3.48 13.83 2.50
N ILE A 70 2.42 14.13 1.74
CA ILE A 70 2.09 15.49 1.32
C ILE A 70 0.72 15.88 1.85
N VAL A 71 0.56 17.17 2.17
CA VAL A 71 -0.74 17.73 2.54
C VAL A 71 -1.43 18.22 1.28
N PRO A 72 -2.69 17.84 1.01
CA PRO A 72 -3.48 18.41 -0.06
C PRO A 72 -3.70 19.92 0.16
N ASP A 73 -3.82 20.68 -0.94
CA ASP A 73 -4.11 22.11 -0.86
C ASP A 73 -5.58 22.36 -0.51
N ARG A 74 -6.45 21.37 -0.84
CA ARG A 74 -7.88 21.35 -0.51
C ARG A 74 -8.35 19.90 -0.41
N GLY A 75 -9.42 19.70 0.34
CA GLY A 75 -10.01 18.38 0.58
C GLY A 75 -9.45 17.72 1.84
N THR A 76 -9.89 16.51 2.09
CA THR A 76 -9.56 15.78 3.32
C THR A 76 -9.14 14.34 3.04
N VAL A 77 -8.22 13.83 3.87
CA VAL A 77 -7.87 12.42 3.95
C VAL A 77 -8.08 11.96 5.37
N THR A 78 -8.86 10.89 5.54
CA THR A 78 -9.08 10.21 6.82
C THR A 78 -8.62 8.77 6.71
N VAL A 79 -7.91 8.26 7.72
CA VAL A 79 -7.52 6.85 7.83
C VAL A 79 -7.95 6.34 9.20
N GLY A 80 -8.89 5.39 9.22
CA GLY A 80 -9.59 5.03 10.45
C GLY A 80 -10.26 6.27 11.06
N ASP A 81 -9.89 6.58 12.30
CA ASP A 81 -10.41 7.76 13.02
C ASP A 81 -9.52 9.01 12.87
N ALA A 82 -8.37 8.89 12.21
CA ALA A 82 -7.40 9.98 12.08
C ALA A 82 -7.70 10.83 10.84
N LEU A 83 -7.96 12.13 11.02
CA LEU A 83 -8.02 13.12 9.93
C LEU A 83 -6.61 13.53 9.52
N VAL A 84 -5.97 12.73 8.67
CA VAL A 84 -4.55 12.82 8.29
C VAL A 84 -4.19 14.19 7.72
N SER A 85 -5.07 14.78 6.91
CA SER A 85 -4.86 16.09 6.30
C SER A 85 -4.79 17.25 7.31
N SER A 86 -5.26 17.07 8.54
CA SER A 86 -5.21 18.09 9.61
C SER A 86 -4.07 17.89 10.61
N LEU A 87 -3.41 16.73 10.59
CA LEU A 87 -2.30 16.43 11.49
C LEU A 87 -1.09 17.32 11.21
N ASN A 88 -0.33 17.67 12.24
CA ASN A 88 0.98 18.28 12.04
C ASN A 88 2.02 17.24 11.55
N GLU A 89 3.24 17.68 11.19
CA GLU A 89 4.24 16.78 10.60
C GLU A 89 4.70 15.68 11.56
N THR A 90 4.82 15.97 12.85
CA THR A 90 5.19 14.97 13.86
C THR A 90 4.13 13.90 13.96
N GLU A 91 2.87 14.28 14.09
CA GLU A 91 1.73 13.34 14.15
C GLU A 91 1.61 12.51 12.88
N ARG A 92 1.82 13.10 11.68
CA ARG A 92 1.85 12.34 10.42
C ARG A 92 3.01 11.35 10.35
N SER A 93 4.19 11.75 10.87
CA SER A 93 5.37 10.88 10.93
C SER A 93 5.14 9.69 11.85
N ASP A 94 4.53 9.91 13.01
CA ASP A 94 4.18 8.85 13.95
C ASP A 94 3.14 7.90 13.33
N LEU A 95 2.13 8.45 12.66
CA LEU A 95 1.13 7.64 11.96
C LEU A 95 1.77 6.79 10.84
N ARG A 96 2.67 7.38 10.03
CA ARG A 96 3.42 6.65 9.00
C ARG A 96 4.28 5.53 9.59
N LEU A 97 4.89 5.77 10.73
CA LEU A 97 5.76 4.80 11.38
C LEU A 97 4.98 3.62 11.98
N THR A 98 3.79 3.87 12.54
CA THR A 98 3.04 2.87 13.32
C THR A 98 1.97 2.15 12.51
N GLU A 99 1.35 2.82 11.54
CA GLU A 99 0.19 2.32 10.82
C GLU A 99 0.47 1.97 9.35
N PHE A 100 1.57 2.50 8.76
CA PHE A 100 1.83 2.38 7.34
C PHE A 100 3.12 1.66 7.02
N GLY A 101 3.08 0.83 5.97
CA GLY A 101 4.25 0.28 5.29
C GLY A 101 4.45 0.94 3.92
N PHE A 102 5.70 1.01 3.46
CA PHE A 102 6.03 1.59 2.15
C PHE A 102 6.95 0.68 1.36
N VAL A 103 6.56 0.40 0.11
CA VAL A 103 7.39 -0.29 -0.88
C VAL A 103 7.50 0.58 -2.12
N PHE A 104 8.72 0.82 -2.58
CA PHE A 104 9.03 1.62 -3.76
C PHE A 104 9.66 0.78 -4.85
N GLN A 105 9.66 1.29 -6.07
CA GLN A 105 10.13 0.61 -7.29
C GLN A 105 11.56 0.04 -7.17
N PHE A 106 12.47 0.73 -6.49
CA PHE A 106 13.87 0.31 -6.33
C PHE A 106 14.21 -0.21 -4.92
N GLY A 107 13.20 -0.57 -4.12
CA GLY A 107 13.36 -1.04 -2.75
C GLY A 107 13.88 0.00 -1.76
N GLN A 108 14.75 0.90 -2.19
CA GLN A 108 15.35 1.98 -1.39
C GLN A 108 15.94 1.46 -0.06
N LEU A 109 16.70 0.37 -0.13
CA LEU A 109 17.43 -0.15 1.02
C LEU A 109 18.61 0.77 1.36
N LEU A 110 18.94 0.87 2.64
CA LEU A 110 20.14 1.56 3.09
C LEU A 110 21.36 0.69 2.71
N PRO A 111 22.28 1.20 1.85
CA PRO A 111 23.30 0.38 1.21
C PRO A 111 24.35 -0.17 2.20
N ASP A 112 24.57 0.55 3.30
CA ASP A 112 25.56 0.21 4.32
C ASP A 112 25.03 -0.70 5.44
N LEU A 113 23.74 -1.07 5.37
CA LEU A 113 23.10 -1.97 6.33
C LEU A 113 22.79 -3.32 5.70
N SER A 114 22.95 -4.39 6.49
CA SER A 114 22.55 -5.73 6.08
C SER A 114 21.05 -5.79 5.77
N ALA A 115 20.60 -6.86 5.09
CA ALA A 115 19.19 -7.11 4.85
C ALA A 115 18.40 -7.12 6.18
N ARG A 116 18.90 -7.83 7.20
CA ARG A 116 18.34 -7.87 8.54
C ARG A 116 18.24 -6.48 9.18
N ASP A 117 19.35 -5.71 9.15
CA ASP A 117 19.34 -4.38 9.77
C ASP A 117 18.39 -3.42 9.04
N ASN A 118 18.29 -3.49 7.72
CA ASN A 118 17.27 -2.74 6.97
C ASN A 118 15.85 -3.04 7.47
N VAL A 119 15.54 -4.31 7.69
CA VAL A 119 14.20 -4.72 8.16
C VAL A 119 13.95 -4.31 9.62
N THR A 120 14.99 -4.20 10.46
CA THR A 120 14.81 -3.78 11.86
C THR A 120 14.47 -2.30 12.04
N ILE A 121 14.80 -1.43 11.07
CA ILE A 121 14.71 0.02 11.20
C ILE A 121 13.35 0.51 11.68
N PRO A 122 12.20 0.13 11.09
CA PRO A 122 10.90 0.62 11.53
C PRO A 122 10.63 0.31 13.00
N LEU A 123 10.96 -0.89 13.46
CA LEU A 123 10.75 -1.29 14.84
C LEU A 123 11.66 -0.52 15.83
N LEU A 124 12.90 -0.27 15.45
CA LEU A 124 13.82 0.52 16.27
C LEU A 124 13.36 1.97 16.38
N LEU A 125 12.88 2.56 15.28
CA LEU A 125 12.31 3.91 15.28
C LEU A 125 11.01 3.99 16.11
N ALA A 126 10.21 2.93 16.12
CA ALA A 126 9.02 2.79 16.97
C ALA A 126 9.36 2.50 18.46
N GLY A 127 10.66 2.50 18.83
CA GLY A 127 11.11 2.31 20.21
C GLY A 127 11.22 0.85 20.69
N HIS A 128 11.07 -0.11 19.81
CA HIS A 128 11.26 -1.53 20.18
C HIS A 128 12.72 -1.84 20.50
N GLY A 129 12.96 -2.66 21.52
CA GLY A 129 14.31 -3.10 21.87
C GLY A 129 14.97 -3.90 20.76
N ARG A 130 16.30 -3.68 20.52
CA ARG A 130 17.08 -4.30 19.42
C ARG A 130 16.87 -5.82 19.30
N ARG A 131 16.82 -6.55 20.43
CA ARG A 131 16.63 -8.01 20.42
C ARG A 131 15.26 -8.41 19.88
N VAL A 132 14.22 -7.62 20.14
CA VAL A 132 12.86 -7.85 19.63
C VAL A 132 12.84 -7.56 18.13
N ALA A 133 13.38 -6.42 17.72
CA ALA A 133 13.45 -6.01 16.32
C ALA A 133 14.22 -7.02 15.44
N LEU A 134 15.37 -7.53 15.91
CA LEU A 134 16.13 -8.54 15.19
C LEU A 134 15.35 -9.86 15.00
N ARG A 135 14.66 -10.35 16.03
CA ARG A 135 13.85 -11.56 15.91
C ARG A 135 12.69 -11.38 14.95
N ALA A 136 12.01 -10.23 15.01
CA ALA A 136 10.94 -9.93 14.07
C ALA A 136 11.44 -9.84 12.63
N ALA A 137 12.61 -9.21 12.43
CA ALA A 137 13.25 -9.14 11.13
C ALA A 137 13.63 -10.52 10.57
N ASP A 138 14.20 -11.41 11.40
CA ASP A 138 14.53 -12.78 11.00
C ASP A 138 13.26 -13.54 10.59
N THR A 139 12.21 -13.49 11.39
CA THR A 139 10.92 -14.11 11.05
C THR A 139 10.36 -13.58 9.73
N GLN A 140 10.41 -12.25 9.50
CA GLN A 140 9.89 -11.64 8.29
C GLN A 140 10.72 -12.01 7.05
N LEU A 141 12.05 -12.12 7.20
CA LEU A 141 12.95 -12.58 6.13
C LEU A 141 12.72 -14.05 5.79
N ASP A 142 12.48 -14.90 6.79
CA ASP A 142 12.16 -16.33 6.58
C ASP A 142 10.84 -16.50 5.81
N GLN A 143 9.81 -15.71 6.11
CA GLN A 143 8.53 -15.71 5.37
C GLN A 143 8.66 -15.31 3.90
N LEU A 144 9.75 -14.63 3.55
CA LEU A 144 10.06 -14.18 2.19
C LEU A 144 11.17 -15.01 1.52
N ASP A 145 11.51 -16.18 2.07
CA ASP A 145 12.59 -17.06 1.59
C ASP A 145 13.97 -16.37 1.56
N LEU A 146 14.24 -15.50 2.54
CA LEU A 146 15.48 -14.71 2.64
C LEU A 146 16.30 -15.00 3.89
N GLY A 147 15.98 -16.03 4.69
CA GLY A 147 16.68 -16.33 5.94
C GLY A 147 18.19 -16.48 5.76
N GLY A 148 18.63 -17.16 4.68
CA GLY A 148 20.05 -17.28 4.32
C GLY A 148 20.72 -15.98 3.83
N MET A 149 19.95 -14.90 3.62
CA MET A 149 20.45 -13.61 3.09
C MET A 149 20.51 -12.52 4.17
N ALA A 150 20.12 -12.80 5.41
CA ALA A 150 19.96 -11.83 6.48
C ALA A 150 21.18 -10.93 6.72
N ASN A 151 22.39 -11.46 6.56
CA ASN A 151 23.64 -10.73 6.78
C ASN A 151 24.23 -10.09 5.52
N LYS A 152 23.61 -10.25 4.35
CA LYS A 152 24.09 -9.66 3.09
C LYS A 152 23.76 -8.18 3.01
N LEU A 153 24.65 -7.42 2.36
CA LEU A 153 24.41 -6.04 1.97
C LEU A 153 23.51 -5.99 0.73
N PRO A 154 22.79 -4.90 0.48
CA PRO A 154 21.97 -4.73 -0.71
C PRO A 154 22.72 -4.97 -2.03
N SER A 155 24.01 -4.63 -2.11
CA SER A 155 24.86 -4.85 -3.27
C SER A 155 25.15 -6.34 -3.57
N GLU A 156 24.91 -7.23 -2.61
CA GLU A 156 25.13 -8.67 -2.73
C GLU A 156 23.83 -9.43 -3.03
N LEU A 157 22.72 -8.72 -3.16
CA LEU A 157 21.40 -9.26 -3.43
C LEU A 157 21.03 -9.10 -4.91
N SER A 158 20.28 -10.06 -5.46
CA SER A 158 19.59 -9.83 -6.75
C SER A 158 18.50 -8.77 -6.60
N GLY A 159 18.06 -8.17 -7.70
CA GLY A 159 16.96 -7.18 -7.68
C GLY A 159 15.71 -7.70 -6.99
N GLY A 160 15.29 -8.93 -7.28
CA GLY A 160 14.14 -9.57 -6.63
C GLY A 160 14.36 -9.86 -5.14
N GLN A 161 15.58 -10.22 -4.74
CA GLN A 161 15.94 -10.39 -3.32
C GLN A 161 15.92 -9.05 -2.58
N ALA A 162 16.51 -8.00 -3.14
CA ALA A 162 16.48 -6.66 -2.57
C ALA A 162 15.05 -6.14 -2.43
N GLN A 163 14.19 -6.38 -3.43
CA GLN A 163 12.79 -5.99 -3.36
C GLN A 163 12.02 -6.75 -2.28
N ARG A 164 12.28 -8.05 -2.12
CA ARG A 164 11.69 -8.83 -1.01
C ARG A 164 12.17 -8.34 0.37
N VAL A 165 13.42 -7.91 0.51
CA VAL A 165 13.89 -7.25 1.75
C VAL A 165 13.15 -5.94 2.00
N ALA A 166 12.88 -5.14 0.96
CA ALA A 166 12.09 -3.91 1.09
C ALA A 166 10.64 -4.19 1.53
N ILE A 167 10.04 -5.27 1.02
CA ILE A 167 8.73 -5.77 1.45
C ILE A 167 8.78 -6.22 2.92
N ALA A 168 9.80 -6.99 3.31
CA ALA A 168 10.01 -7.39 4.70
C ALA A 168 10.06 -6.17 5.63
N ARG A 169 10.83 -5.15 5.25
CA ARG A 169 10.93 -3.89 6.00
C ARG A 169 9.58 -3.17 6.11
N ALA A 170 8.80 -3.16 5.04
CA ALA A 170 7.50 -2.51 5.03
C ALA A 170 6.45 -3.23 5.92
N LEU A 171 6.56 -4.56 6.05
CA LEU A 171 5.58 -5.38 6.76
C LEU A 171 5.96 -5.73 8.21
N VAL A 172 7.23 -5.54 8.62
CA VAL A 172 7.74 -5.98 9.92
C VAL A 172 7.01 -5.35 11.12
N GLY A 173 6.43 -4.16 10.94
CA GLY A 173 5.63 -3.44 11.92
C GLY A 173 4.15 -3.86 11.95
N ASN A 174 3.72 -4.82 11.15
CA ASN A 174 2.32 -5.21 10.95
C ASN A 174 1.42 -3.99 10.62
N PRO A 175 1.71 -3.26 9.54
CA PRO A 175 0.98 -2.04 9.19
C PRO A 175 -0.48 -2.35 8.83
N ARG A 176 -1.38 -1.40 9.14
CA ARG A 176 -2.78 -1.46 8.68
C ARG A 176 -2.91 -1.21 7.18
N VAL A 177 -2.03 -0.36 6.64
CA VAL A 177 -2.01 -0.01 5.21
C VAL A 177 -0.61 -0.15 4.65
N LEU A 178 -0.49 -0.82 3.51
CA LEU A 178 0.71 -0.87 2.70
C LEU A 178 0.53 0.01 1.46
N PHE A 179 1.39 1.00 1.31
CA PHE A 179 1.50 1.83 0.12
C PHE A 179 2.65 1.31 -0.76
N ALA A 180 2.34 0.90 -1.99
CA ALA A 180 3.29 0.34 -2.92
C ALA A 180 3.30 1.14 -4.23
N ASP A 181 4.39 1.82 -4.53
CA ASP A 181 4.57 2.59 -5.77
C ASP A 181 5.46 1.80 -6.74
N GLU A 182 4.83 1.18 -7.74
CA GLU A 182 5.46 0.32 -8.75
C GLU A 182 6.42 -0.75 -8.16
N PRO A 183 5.97 -1.57 -7.20
CA PRO A 183 6.87 -2.43 -6.40
C PRO A 183 7.64 -3.48 -7.21
N THR A 184 7.25 -3.72 -8.45
CA THR A 184 7.87 -4.72 -9.34
C THR A 184 8.45 -4.10 -10.62
N GLY A 185 8.34 -2.78 -10.78
CA GLY A 185 8.68 -2.09 -12.03
C GLY A 185 10.16 -2.13 -12.44
N SER A 186 11.08 -2.52 -11.54
CA SER A 186 12.51 -2.67 -11.82
C SER A 186 12.95 -4.13 -12.05
N LEU A 187 12.02 -5.08 -12.01
CA LEU A 187 12.29 -6.52 -12.08
C LEU A 187 11.95 -7.08 -13.47
N ASP A 188 12.60 -8.20 -13.83
CA ASP A 188 12.13 -9.00 -14.95
C ASP A 188 10.77 -9.64 -14.65
N SER A 189 10.08 -10.11 -15.69
CA SER A 189 8.68 -10.57 -15.56
C SER A 189 8.50 -11.74 -14.59
N LEU A 190 9.46 -12.67 -14.51
CA LEU A 190 9.35 -13.82 -13.62
C LEU A 190 9.61 -13.40 -12.16
N ALA A 191 10.63 -12.59 -11.93
CA ALA A 191 10.91 -12.05 -10.59
C ALA A 191 9.77 -11.16 -10.11
N ALA A 192 9.18 -10.35 -10.99
CA ALA A 192 8.03 -9.49 -10.70
C ALA A 192 6.82 -10.30 -10.22
N GLU A 193 6.46 -11.36 -10.96
CA GLU A 193 5.34 -12.25 -10.62
C GLU A 193 5.54 -12.91 -9.26
N ASN A 194 6.74 -13.49 -9.02
CA ASN A 194 7.06 -14.14 -7.75
C ASN A 194 7.00 -13.17 -6.56
N VAL A 195 7.56 -11.96 -6.72
CA VAL A 195 7.55 -10.93 -5.65
C VAL A 195 6.13 -10.48 -5.36
N LEU A 196 5.32 -10.25 -6.40
CA LEU A 196 3.94 -9.80 -6.26
C LEU A 196 3.07 -10.86 -5.57
N THR A 197 3.16 -12.11 -6.02
CA THR A 197 2.41 -13.24 -5.44
C THR A 197 2.72 -13.39 -3.96
N THR A 198 4.00 -13.43 -3.60
CA THR A 198 4.42 -13.52 -2.19
C THR A 198 3.93 -12.33 -1.37
N LEU A 199 4.01 -11.11 -1.90
CA LEU A 199 3.49 -9.91 -1.23
C LEU A 199 1.99 -10.05 -0.94
N LEU A 200 1.21 -10.43 -1.96
CA LEU A 200 -0.26 -10.52 -1.84
C LEU A 200 -0.70 -11.64 -0.89
N GLU A 201 0.00 -12.77 -0.87
CA GLU A 201 -0.25 -13.83 0.11
C GLU A 201 -0.04 -13.33 1.54
N LEU A 202 1.06 -12.63 1.80
CA LEU A 202 1.37 -12.08 3.13
C LEU A 202 0.33 -11.06 3.58
N VAL A 203 -0.02 -10.08 2.73
CA VAL A 203 -0.96 -9.02 3.09
C VAL A 203 -2.39 -9.55 3.27
N ARG A 204 -2.81 -10.54 2.48
CA ARG A 204 -4.12 -11.21 2.66
C ARG A 204 -4.17 -12.01 3.96
N HIS A 205 -3.08 -12.69 4.32
CA HIS A 205 -3.00 -13.42 5.58
C HIS A 205 -3.05 -12.49 6.80
N SER A 206 -2.40 -11.33 6.73
CA SER A 206 -2.38 -10.32 7.81
C SER A 206 -3.62 -9.42 7.83
N GLY A 207 -4.42 -9.39 6.77
CA GLY A 207 -5.54 -8.45 6.61
C GLY A 207 -5.09 -7.02 6.34
N THR A 208 -3.85 -6.81 5.91
CA THR A 208 -3.31 -5.49 5.56
C THR A 208 -3.99 -4.95 4.31
N THR A 209 -4.46 -3.72 4.36
CA THR A 209 -5.00 -3.00 3.20
C THR A 209 -3.87 -2.55 2.29
N VAL A 210 -4.03 -2.66 0.97
CA VAL A 210 -2.97 -2.33 0.01
C VAL A 210 -3.44 -1.26 -0.97
N VAL A 211 -2.62 -0.22 -1.11
CA VAL A 211 -2.74 0.79 -2.17
C VAL A 211 -1.55 0.62 -3.11
N LEU A 212 -1.80 0.04 -4.27
CA LEU A 212 -0.78 -0.35 -5.23
C LEU A 212 -0.84 0.55 -6.46
N ILE A 213 0.23 1.30 -6.76
CA ILE A 213 0.38 1.95 -8.06
C ILE A 213 1.08 0.97 -9.01
N THR A 214 0.50 0.80 -10.18
CA THR A 214 1.13 0.06 -11.27
C THR A 214 0.65 0.56 -12.64
N HIS A 215 1.50 0.41 -13.63
CA HIS A 215 1.11 0.60 -15.04
C HIS A 215 0.99 -0.75 -15.78
N ASP A 216 1.34 -1.87 -15.13
CA ASP A 216 1.21 -3.22 -15.71
C ASP A 216 -0.20 -3.78 -15.39
N PRO A 217 -1.03 -4.05 -16.43
CA PRO A 217 -2.35 -4.65 -16.27
C PRO A 217 -2.32 -6.03 -15.59
N ARG A 218 -1.23 -6.79 -15.73
CA ARG A 218 -1.07 -8.10 -15.08
C ARG A 218 -0.96 -7.93 -13.57
N THR A 219 -0.13 -7.00 -13.12
CA THR A 219 -0.03 -6.63 -11.71
C THR A 219 -1.38 -6.13 -11.16
N ALA A 220 -2.08 -5.27 -11.91
CA ALA A 220 -3.39 -4.76 -11.50
C ALA A 220 -4.46 -5.86 -11.39
N ALA A 221 -4.39 -6.91 -12.23
CA ALA A 221 -5.35 -8.01 -12.23
C ALA A 221 -5.35 -8.84 -10.91
N HIS A 222 -4.33 -8.71 -10.08
CA HIS A 222 -4.27 -9.34 -8.75
C HIS A 222 -4.96 -8.53 -7.65
N ALA A 223 -5.38 -7.29 -7.93
CA ALA A 223 -6.10 -6.43 -6.99
C ALA A 223 -7.59 -6.81 -6.93
N ASP A 224 -8.26 -6.42 -5.84
CA ASP A 224 -9.70 -6.60 -5.69
C ASP A 224 -10.46 -5.55 -6.51
N ARG A 225 -9.84 -4.36 -6.67
CA ARG A 225 -10.40 -3.24 -7.41
C ARG A 225 -9.33 -2.43 -8.12
N GLU A 226 -9.65 -1.97 -9.33
CA GLU A 226 -8.84 -1.05 -10.12
C GLU A 226 -9.47 0.34 -10.12
N VAL A 227 -8.64 1.36 -9.93
CA VAL A 227 -8.97 2.78 -10.03
C VAL A 227 -8.07 3.43 -11.06
N VAL A 228 -8.66 4.07 -12.07
CA VAL A 228 -7.89 4.72 -13.14
C VAL A 228 -7.82 6.22 -12.90
N VAL A 229 -6.60 6.74 -12.77
CA VAL A 229 -6.34 8.18 -12.62
C VAL A 229 -5.86 8.75 -13.96
N ARG A 230 -6.52 9.81 -14.44
CA ARG A 230 -6.13 10.59 -15.63
C ARG A 230 -6.26 12.07 -15.33
N ASP A 231 -5.25 12.84 -15.68
CA ASP A 231 -5.21 14.30 -15.53
C ASP A 231 -5.66 14.79 -14.15
N GLY A 232 -5.19 14.09 -13.09
CA GLY A 232 -5.50 14.42 -11.70
C GLY A 232 -6.92 14.08 -11.24
N ARG A 233 -7.68 13.28 -11.99
CA ARG A 233 -9.06 12.84 -11.67
C ARG A 233 -9.20 11.34 -11.74
N ILE A 234 -10.14 10.76 -10.97
CA ILE A 234 -10.57 9.38 -11.18
C ILE A 234 -11.46 9.36 -12.42
N SER A 235 -11.05 8.63 -13.44
CA SER A 235 -11.77 8.48 -14.71
C SER A 235 -12.58 7.18 -14.79
N GLY A 236 -12.34 6.23 -13.88
CA GLY A 236 -13.06 4.97 -13.79
C GLY A 236 -12.62 4.16 -12.58
N ALA A 237 -13.52 3.30 -12.10
CA ALA A 237 -13.22 2.29 -11.09
C ALA A 237 -13.98 1.01 -11.46
N ARG A 238 -13.34 -0.16 -11.30
CA ARG A 238 -13.99 -1.46 -11.52
C ARG A 238 -13.55 -2.46 -10.47
N THR A 239 -14.48 -3.26 -9.98
CA THR A 239 -14.19 -4.42 -9.13
C THR A 239 -13.68 -5.55 -10.02
N LEU A 240 -12.61 -6.22 -9.58
CA LEU A 240 -11.92 -7.28 -10.34
C LEU A 240 -12.20 -8.67 -9.76
N VAL A 241 -13.06 -8.77 -8.74
CA VAL A 241 -13.33 -10.03 -8.03
C VAL A 241 -13.76 -11.10 -9.02
N GLY A 242 -12.97 -12.16 -9.09
CA GLY A 242 -13.27 -13.41 -9.72
C GLY A 242 -13.86 -14.41 -8.72
#